data_5d857159413a66b69fca9a51a89e3c05
#
_entry.id   5d857159413a66b69fca9a51a89e3c05
#
_cell.length_a   1.000
_cell.length_b   1.000
_cell.length_c   1.000
_cell.angle_alpha   90.00
_cell.angle_beta   90.00
_cell.angle_gamma   90.00
#
_symmetry.space_group_name_H-M   'P 1'
#
loop_
_entity.id
_entity.type
_entity.pdbx_description
1 polymer ?
#
loop_
_entity_poly.entity_id
_entity_poly.type
_entity_poly.pdbx_seq_one_letter_code
_entity_poly.pdbx_strand_id
1 'polypeptide(L)'
;MKKYLAVFIMILICLHLPMQIRASQSEIGTTVPETHTVSIEAEHASAQYMEGDKGISDAYPVPRFSKPEFKITAKDGYEIKRVLLNDNDVTKNVEKGILKLSEVCENQVIRIETEAVAPEDAEPSQKPQSTQKPQSTQLSLIHISE
;
A
#
# COMPACT_ATOMS: atom_id res chain seq x y z
N MET A 1 48.58 73.84 -10.54
CA MET A 1 47.15 73.71 -10.79
C MET A 1 46.78 72.45 -11.59
N LYS A 2 47.48 72.02 -12.60
CA LYS A 2 47.14 70.83 -13.42
C LYS A 2 47.21 69.50 -12.69
N LYS A 3 48.05 69.37 -11.68
CA LYS A 3 48.16 68.08 -10.87
C LYS A 3 46.98 67.82 -10.03
N TYR A 4 46.28 68.78 -9.47
CA TYR A 4 45.10 68.60 -8.63
C TYR A 4 43.83 68.40 -9.43
N LEU A 5 43.77 68.82 -10.67
CA LEU A 5 42.64 68.58 -11.55
C LEU A 5 42.50 67.13 -11.94
N ALA A 6 43.59 66.39 -12.14
CA ALA A 6 43.57 64.96 -12.40
C ALA A 6 43.05 64.13 -11.22
N VAL A 7 43.44 64.50 -10.01
CA VAL A 7 42.97 63.84 -8.78
C VAL A 7 41.49 64.10 -8.57
N PHE A 8 41.02 65.32 -8.82
CA PHE A 8 39.61 65.66 -8.71
C PHE A 8 38.73 64.92 -9.69
N ILE A 9 39.18 64.73 -10.95
CA ILE A 9 38.48 63.94 -11.97
C ILE A 9 38.44 62.46 -11.56
N MET A 10 39.49 61.91 -10.98
CA MET A 10 39.53 60.52 -10.55
C MET A 10 38.57 60.25 -9.38
N ILE A 11 38.47 61.18 -8.46
CA ILE A 11 37.51 61.12 -7.34
C ILE A 11 36.05 61.19 -7.89
N LEU A 12 35.81 62.06 -8.87
CA LEU A 12 34.48 62.20 -9.47
C LEU A 12 34.04 60.95 -10.22
N ILE A 13 34.97 60.23 -10.88
CA ILE A 13 34.70 58.95 -11.56
C ILE A 13 34.39 57.85 -10.55
N CYS A 14 35.08 57.80 -9.43
CA CYS A 14 34.78 56.82 -8.35
C CYS A 14 33.40 57.01 -7.69
N LEU A 15 32.90 58.24 -7.64
CA LEU A 15 31.57 58.53 -7.10
C LEU A 15 30.42 58.18 -8.03
N HIS A 16 30.71 57.93 -9.35
CA HIS A 16 29.71 57.61 -10.35
C HIS A 16 29.67 56.10 -10.71
N LEU A 17 30.45 55.22 -10.04
CA LEU A 17 30.32 53.79 -10.18
C LEU A 17 29.00 53.35 -9.55
N PRO A 18 28.00 52.93 -10.31
CA PRO A 18 26.79 52.37 -9.70
C PRO A 18 27.20 51.09 -9.00
N MET A 19 27.12 51.13 -7.68
CA MET A 19 27.27 49.94 -6.83
C MET A 19 26.07 49.04 -7.12
N GLN A 20 26.23 48.16 -8.11
CA GLN A 20 25.26 47.12 -8.43
C GLN A 20 25.25 46.14 -7.24
N ILE A 21 24.51 46.48 -6.20
CA ILE A 21 24.14 45.52 -5.16
C ILE A 21 23.18 44.54 -5.82
N ARG A 22 23.69 43.46 -6.36
CA ARG A 22 22.86 42.30 -6.70
C ARG A 22 22.40 41.70 -5.37
N ALA A 23 21.23 42.12 -4.93
CA ALA A 23 20.47 41.35 -3.96
C ALA A 23 20.19 39.99 -4.62
N SER A 24 20.93 38.96 -4.22
CA SER A 24 20.61 37.57 -4.53
C SER A 24 19.30 37.29 -3.80
N GLN A 25 18.17 37.51 -4.45
CA GLN A 25 16.90 36.98 -3.98
C GLN A 25 17.03 35.45 -4.12
N SER A 26 17.37 34.80 -3.02
CA SER A 26 17.16 33.39 -2.86
C SER A 26 15.65 33.20 -2.73
N GLU A 27 14.96 33.05 -3.85
CA GLU A 27 13.59 32.54 -3.83
C GLU A 27 13.67 31.11 -3.32
N ILE A 28 13.35 30.93 -2.04
CA ILE A 28 13.03 29.61 -1.50
C ILE A 28 11.66 29.27 -2.09
N GLY A 29 11.67 28.79 -3.33
CA GLY A 29 10.49 28.25 -3.97
C GLY A 29 10.11 26.94 -3.27
N THR A 30 9.30 27.02 -2.22
CA THR A 30 8.67 25.84 -1.65
C THR A 30 7.55 25.42 -2.60
N THR A 31 7.88 24.60 -3.59
CA THR A 31 6.85 23.98 -4.43
C THR A 31 6.15 22.92 -3.61
N VAL A 32 4.91 23.19 -3.26
CA VAL A 32 4.05 22.19 -2.63
C VAL A 32 3.60 21.21 -3.73
N PRO A 33 3.82 19.90 -3.58
CA PRO A 33 3.42 18.94 -4.61
C PRO A 33 1.91 18.97 -4.84
N GLU A 34 1.50 18.90 -6.10
CA GLU A 34 0.09 18.83 -6.50
C GLU A 34 -0.51 17.43 -6.24
N THR A 35 0.34 16.43 -6.18
CA THR A 35 -0.04 15.03 -5.96
C THR A 35 0.79 14.41 -4.85
N HIS A 36 0.19 13.43 -4.17
CA HIS A 36 0.86 12.55 -3.21
C HIS A 36 0.76 11.12 -3.69
N THR A 37 1.65 10.25 -3.20
CA THR A 37 1.64 8.84 -3.55
C THR A 37 0.94 8.04 -2.46
N VAL A 38 -0.02 7.19 -2.86
CA VAL A 38 -0.58 6.14 -2.02
C VAL A 38 0.04 4.82 -2.46
N SER A 39 0.90 4.24 -1.62
CA SER A 39 1.55 2.94 -1.85
C SER A 39 0.71 1.81 -1.30
N ILE A 40 0.73 0.66 -1.99
CA ILE A 40 -0.01 -0.54 -1.60
C ILE A 40 0.98 -1.65 -1.23
N GLU A 41 0.87 -2.17 -0.03
CA GLU A 41 1.62 -3.32 0.45
C GLU A 41 0.65 -4.48 0.72
N ALA A 42 0.64 -5.49 -0.16
CA ALA A 42 -0.26 -6.63 -0.05
C ALA A 42 0.36 -7.88 -0.66
N GLU A 43 0.28 -9.02 0.02
CA GLU A 43 0.86 -10.28 -0.46
C GLU A 43 -0.16 -11.11 -1.26
N HIS A 44 -1.35 -11.30 -0.74
CA HIS A 44 -2.43 -12.08 -1.36
C HIS A 44 -3.71 -11.25 -1.55
N ALA A 45 -3.54 -9.95 -1.77
CA ALA A 45 -4.62 -9.02 -2.07
C ALA A 45 -4.15 -7.97 -3.06
N SER A 46 -5.05 -7.11 -3.48
CA SER A 46 -4.77 -5.92 -4.28
C SER A 46 -5.68 -4.79 -3.85
N ALA A 47 -5.22 -3.56 -4.04
CA ALA A 47 -6.06 -2.38 -3.94
C ALA A 47 -6.01 -1.64 -5.29
N GLN A 48 -7.16 -1.25 -5.80
CA GLN A 48 -7.30 -0.54 -7.06
C GLN A 48 -7.90 0.84 -6.81
N TYR A 49 -7.24 1.88 -7.31
CA TYR A 49 -7.75 3.24 -7.25
C TYR A 49 -8.96 3.40 -8.17
N MET A 50 -10.09 3.90 -7.62
CA MET A 50 -11.37 3.93 -8.33
C MET A 50 -11.50 5.09 -9.33
N GLU A 51 -10.84 6.21 -9.06
CA GLU A 51 -10.96 7.45 -9.86
C GLU A 51 -9.80 7.66 -10.83
N GLY A 52 -8.69 6.92 -10.67
CA GLY A 52 -7.47 7.05 -11.47
C GLY A 52 -7.35 6.03 -12.59
N ASP A 53 -6.10 5.70 -12.91
CA ASP A 53 -5.80 4.59 -13.82
C ASP A 53 -6.37 3.29 -13.24
N LYS A 54 -7.21 2.61 -14.04
CA LYS A 54 -7.93 1.41 -13.63
C LYS A 54 -7.02 0.16 -13.55
N GLY A 55 -5.72 0.33 -13.74
CA GLY A 55 -4.72 -0.72 -13.54
C GLY A 55 -4.52 -1.06 -12.07
N ILE A 56 -4.07 -2.28 -11.79
CA ILE A 56 -3.56 -2.66 -10.47
C ILE A 56 -2.10 -2.21 -10.42
N SER A 57 -1.75 -1.45 -9.41
CA SER A 57 -0.40 -0.93 -9.18
C SER A 57 -0.08 -0.96 -7.69
N ASP A 58 1.20 -1.00 -7.38
CA ASP A 58 1.68 -0.90 -5.99
C ASP A 58 1.80 0.55 -5.51
N ALA A 59 1.55 1.53 -6.40
CA ALA A 59 1.57 2.94 -6.06
C ALA A 59 0.68 3.75 -7.01
N TYR A 60 -0.07 4.68 -6.44
CA TYR A 60 -0.99 5.56 -7.17
C TYR A 60 -0.71 7.02 -6.84
N PRO A 61 -0.49 7.88 -7.86
CA PRO A 61 -0.51 9.31 -7.66
C PRO A 61 -1.94 9.78 -7.46
N VAL A 62 -2.22 10.44 -6.36
CA VAL A 62 -3.53 11.00 -6.04
C VAL A 62 -3.43 12.52 -5.88
N PRO A 63 -4.41 13.30 -6.34
CA PRO A 63 -4.40 14.74 -6.15
C PRO A 63 -4.37 15.10 -4.67
N ARG A 64 -3.62 16.14 -4.34
CA ARG A 64 -3.58 16.69 -2.98
C ARG A 64 -4.99 17.13 -2.55
N PHE A 65 -5.33 16.92 -1.30
CA PHE A 65 -6.65 17.18 -0.70
C PHE A 65 -7.81 16.38 -1.29
N SER A 66 -7.55 15.42 -2.19
CA SER A 66 -8.57 14.49 -2.64
C SER A 66 -8.92 13.47 -1.55
N LYS A 67 -10.07 12.81 -1.72
CA LYS A 67 -10.56 11.72 -0.86
C LYS A 67 -10.68 10.45 -1.69
N PRO A 68 -9.55 9.83 -2.05
CA PRO A 68 -9.56 8.70 -2.98
C PRO A 68 -10.24 7.48 -2.39
N GLU A 69 -10.87 6.70 -3.27
CA GLU A 69 -11.48 5.42 -2.94
C GLU A 69 -10.65 4.28 -3.55
N PHE A 70 -10.37 3.26 -2.76
CA PHE A 70 -9.64 2.07 -3.18
C PHE A 70 -10.52 0.84 -3.05
N LYS A 71 -10.68 0.07 -4.12
CA LYS A 71 -11.31 -1.24 -4.10
C LYS A 71 -10.29 -2.28 -3.69
N ILE A 72 -10.50 -2.90 -2.54
CA ILE A 72 -9.66 -3.97 -1.98
C ILE A 72 -10.25 -5.31 -2.40
N THR A 73 -9.40 -6.20 -2.91
CA THR A 73 -9.79 -7.55 -3.34
C THR A 73 -8.75 -8.55 -2.87
N ALA A 74 -9.19 -9.59 -2.16
CA ALA A 74 -8.33 -10.72 -1.84
C ALA A 74 -8.17 -11.64 -3.06
N LYS A 75 -7.05 -12.36 -3.14
CA LYS A 75 -6.86 -13.46 -4.10
C LYS A 75 -7.66 -14.68 -3.68
N ASP A 76 -7.96 -15.56 -4.65
CA ASP A 76 -8.67 -16.81 -4.40
C ASP A 76 -7.97 -17.64 -3.30
N GLY A 77 -8.75 -18.14 -2.36
CA GLY A 77 -8.26 -18.88 -1.20
C GLY A 77 -7.75 -18.02 -0.05
N TYR A 78 -7.94 -16.70 -0.10
CA TYR A 78 -7.56 -15.77 0.96
C TYR A 78 -8.71 -14.84 1.31
N GLU A 79 -8.73 -14.38 2.55
CA GLU A 79 -9.63 -13.32 3.02
C GLU A 79 -8.85 -12.17 3.63
N ILE A 80 -9.46 -11.00 3.66
CA ILE A 80 -8.85 -9.80 4.25
C ILE A 80 -8.97 -9.90 5.77
N LYS A 81 -7.85 -9.99 6.45
CA LYS A 81 -7.77 -10.03 7.90
C LYS A 81 -7.73 -8.63 8.50
N ARG A 82 -6.90 -7.77 7.92
CA ARG A 82 -6.69 -6.42 8.42
C ARG A 82 -6.28 -5.48 7.30
N VAL A 83 -6.70 -4.23 7.40
CA VAL A 83 -6.26 -3.14 6.53
C VAL A 83 -5.70 -2.04 7.42
N LEU A 84 -4.47 -1.63 7.12
CA LEU A 84 -3.76 -0.59 7.85
C LEU A 84 -3.51 0.60 6.90
N LEU A 85 -3.68 1.80 7.41
CA LEU A 85 -3.32 3.05 6.75
C LEU A 85 -2.25 3.74 7.59
N ASN A 86 -1.02 3.86 7.08
CA ASN A 86 0.12 4.38 7.84
C ASN A 86 0.22 3.70 9.23
N ASP A 87 0.16 2.36 9.25
CA ASP A 87 0.17 1.48 10.43
C ASP A 87 -1.04 1.61 11.39
N ASN A 88 -2.02 2.47 11.08
CA ASN A 88 -3.27 2.55 11.83
C ASN A 88 -4.31 1.58 11.28
N ASP A 89 -4.96 0.81 12.14
CA ASP A 89 -6.00 -0.14 11.74
C ASP A 89 -7.27 0.60 11.28
N VAL A 90 -7.59 0.44 10.00
CA VAL A 90 -8.76 1.01 9.34
C VAL A 90 -9.69 -0.07 8.78
N THR A 91 -9.55 -1.31 9.23
CA THR A 91 -10.35 -2.46 8.75
C THR A 91 -11.85 -2.17 8.82
N LYS A 92 -12.31 -1.50 9.88
CA LYS A 92 -13.72 -1.15 10.07
C LYS A 92 -14.24 -0.09 9.09
N ASN A 93 -13.33 0.63 8.43
CA ASN A 93 -13.68 1.67 7.46
C ASN A 93 -13.80 1.09 6.03
N VAL A 94 -13.53 -0.20 5.86
CA VAL A 94 -13.71 -0.91 4.59
C VAL A 94 -15.17 -1.34 4.47
N GLU A 95 -15.93 -0.66 3.62
CA GLU A 95 -17.33 -0.97 3.35
C GLU A 95 -17.48 -1.63 1.98
N LYS A 96 -18.03 -2.83 1.93
CA LYS A 96 -18.24 -3.60 0.68
C LYS A 96 -16.96 -3.74 -0.17
N GLY A 97 -15.81 -3.87 0.50
CA GLY A 97 -14.51 -3.97 -0.16
C GLY A 97 -13.96 -2.62 -0.66
N ILE A 98 -14.53 -1.50 -0.27
CA ILE A 98 -14.06 -0.17 -0.62
C ILE A 98 -13.52 0.53 0.63
N LEU A 99 -12.28 0.98 0.56
CA LEU A 99 -11.65 1.86 1.54
C LEU A 99 -11.71 3.29 1.03
N LYS A 100 -12.35 4.18 1.79
CA LYS A 100 -12.37 5.62 1.54
C LYS A 100 -11.33 6.29 2.42
N LEU A 101 -10.40 7.01 1.80
CA LEU A 101 -9.43 7.80 2.56
C LEU A 101 -10.01 9.18 2.90
N SER A 102 -9.51 9.76 3.97
CA SER A 102 -9.67 11.20 4.25
C SER A 102 -8.86 12.03 3.25
N GLU A 103 -8.84 13.35 3.42
CA GLU A 103 -8.03 14.22 2.58
C GLU A 103 -6.55 13.84 2.62
N VAL A 104 -5.98 13.60 1.42
CA VAL A 104 -4.57 13.23 1.28
C VAL A 104 -3.72 14.48 1.26
N CYS A 105 -2.96 14.70 2.35
CA CYS A 105 -2.05 15.82 2.52
C CYS A 105 -0.57 15.43 2.46
N GLU A 106 -0.29 14.13 2.46
CA GLU A 106 1.04 13.53 2.46
C GLU A 106 1.01 12.15 1.80
N ASN A 107 2.18 11.57 1.55
CA ASN A 107 2.27 10.20 1.05
C ASN A 107 1.71 9.23 2.10
N GLN A 108 0.97 8.22 1.63
CA GLN A 108 0.31 7.24 2.48
C GLN A 108 0.66 5.82 2.05
N VAL A 109 0.56 4.88 3.01
CA VAL A 109 0.77 3.45 2.77
C VAL A 109 -0.47 2.70 3.22
N ILE A 110 -1.07 1.94 2.31
CA ILE A 110 -2.14 0.98 2.61
C ILE A 110 -1.49 -0.40 2.67
N ARG A 111 -1.46 -1.00 3.87
CA ARG A 111 -1.02 -2.37 4.06
C ARG A 111 -2.23 -3.28 4.25
N ILE A 112 -2.29 -4.38 3.49
CA ILE A 112 -3.38 -5.33 3.52
C ILE A 112 -2.84 -6.67 4.01
N GLU A 113 -3.27 -7.09 5.18
CA GLU A 113 -2.97 -8.40 5.75
C GLU A 113 -4.09 -9.36 5.40
N THR A 114 -3.72 -10.54 4.92
CA THR A 114 -4.64 -11.60 4.52
C THR A 114 -4.40 -12.86 5.33
N GLU A 115 -5.40 -13.74 5.40
CA GLU A 115 -5.24 -15.09 5.91
C GLU A 115 -5.83 -16.09 4.92
N ALA A 116 -5.26 -17.31 4.89
CA ALA A 116 -5.74 -18.36 4.02
C ALA A 116 -7.09 -18.90 4.54
N VAL A 117 -8.08 -18.97 3.65
CA VAL A 117 -9.35 -19.62 3.95
C VAL A 117 -9.14 -21.12 3.83
N ALA A 118 -9.35 -21.86 4.92
CA ALA A 118 -9.36 -23.32 4.86
C ALA A 118 -10.46 -23.76 3.88
N PRO A 119 -10.21 -24.70 2.95
CA PRO A 119 -11.24 -25.19 2.05
C PRO A 119 -12.38 -25.76 2.88
N GLU A 120 -13.59 -25.21 2.73
CA GLU A 120 -14.81 -25.58 3.46
C GLU A 120 -15.35 -26.97 3.07
N ASP A 121 -14.70 -27.71 2.18
CA ASP A 121 -15.01 -29.06 1.76
C ASP A 121 -13.91 -30.07 2.14
N ALA A 122 -13.64 -30.18 3.45
CA ALA A 122 -13.26 -31.48 3.98
C ALA A 122 -14.49 -32.04 4.72
N GLU A 123 -15.47 -32.53 3.95
CA GLU A 123 -16.40 -33.55 4.42
C GLU A 123 -15.60 -34.56 5.26
N PRO A 124 -15.99 -34.87 6.50
CA PRO A 124 -15.21 -35.79 7.33
C PRO A 124 -15.18 -37.14 6.60
N SER A 125 -14.09 -37.41 5.92
CA SER A 125 -13.79 -38.66 5.25
C SER A 125 -14.10 -39.76 6.25
N GLN A 126 -15.10 -40.56 5.90
CA GLN A 126 -15.55 -41.70 6.64
C GLN A 126 -14.37 -42.47 7.21
N LYS A 127 -14.39 -42.58 8.54
CA LYS A 127 -13.51 -43.44 9.34
C LYS A 127 -13.37 -44.78 8.59
N PRO A 128 -12.18 -45.30 8.34
CA PRO A 128 -12.02 -46.60 7.69
C PRO A 128 -12.75 -47.63 8.54
N GLN A 129 -13.78 -48.18 7.95
CA GLN A 129 -14.52 -49.33 8.49
C GLN A 129 -13.53 -50.48 8.63
N SER A 130 -13.19 -50.81 9.90
CA SER A 130 -12.29 -51.94 10.16
C SER A 130 -12.82 -53.19 9.49
N THR A 131 -12.07 -53.71 8.55
CA THR A 131 -12.26 -55.00 7.90
C THR A 131 -12.33 -56.06 9.01
N GLN A 132 -13.53 -56.58 9.25
CA GLN A 132 -13.72 -57.75 10.08
C GLN A 132 -13.02 -58.92 9.41
N LYS A 133 -12.04 -59.48 10.11
CA LYS A 133 -11.35 -60.71 9.83
C LYS A 133 -12.39 -61.86 9.69
N PRO A 134 -12.37 -62.66 8.65
CA PRO A 134 -13.27 -63.83 8.56
C PRO A 134 -12.94 -64.82 9.65
N GLN A 135 -13.94 -65.09 10.46
CA GLN A 135 -13.90 -66.10 11.50
C GLN A 135 -13.92 -67.45 10.83
N SER A 136 -12.87 -68.23 11.02
CA SER A 136 -12.76 -69.61 10.55
C SER A 136 -13.84 -70.49 11.13
N THR A 137 -14.68 -71.02 10.29
CA THR A 137 -15.67 -72.06 10.63
C THR A 137 -14.97 -73.35 11.06
N GLN A 138 -15.02 -73.65 12.33
CA GLN A 138 -14.68 -75.01 12.80
C GLN A 138 -15.78 -75.95 12.40
N LEU A 139 -15.46 -76.89 11.55
CA LEU A 139 -16.26 -78.07 11.30
C LEU A 139 -16.20 -78.98 12.56
N SER A 140 -17.31 -79.03 13.28
CA SER A 140 -17.52 -80.02 14.30
C SER A 140 -17.89 -81.37 13.60
N LEU A 141 -17.03 -82.32 13.68
CA LEU A 141 -17.34 -83.73 13.32
C LEU A 141 -18.35 -84.25 14.25
N ILE A 142 -19.52 -84.59 13.72
CA ILE A 142 -20.51 -85.40 14.41
C ILE A 142 -20.09 -86.86 14.29
N HIS A 143 -19.78 -87.46 15.40
CA HIS A 143 -19.54 -88.90 15.52
C HIS A 143 -20.88 -89.60 15.74
N ILE A 144 -21.29 -90.41 14.74
CA ILE A 144 -22.47 -91.31 14.91
C ILE A 144 -21.90 -92.66 15.20
N SER A 145 -22.32 -93.21 16.38
CA SER A 145 -22.24 -94.63 16.69
C SER A 145 -23.62 -95.15 16.77
N GLU A 146 -23.86 -96.18 16.03
CA GLU A 146 -24.94 -97.19 16.08
C GLU A 146 -26.33 -96.77 16.49
#